data_fa47aa0d0e47bc5e820cba91619b1289
#
_entry.id   fa47aa0d0e47bc5e820cba91619b1289
#
_cell.length_a   1.000
_cell.length_b   1.000
_cell.length_c   1.000
_cell.angle_alpha   90.00
_cell.angle_beta   90.00
_cell.angle_gamma   90.00
#
_symmetry.space_group_name_H-M   'P 1'
#
loop_
_entity.id
_entity.type
_entity.pdbx_description
1 polymer ?
#
loop_
_entity_poly.entity_id
_entity_poly.type
_entity_poly.pdbx_seq_one_letter_code
_entity_poly.pdbx_strand_id
1 'polypeptide(L)'
;MNLRTAAMKQSADQKPFHVLAVVLCLSLGACSWIPKGESQLDVGIKERGVASWYGAQFHGKQAANGEIFNMEALTAAHRTLPLGSMVRVVNLLNGKHVRVRINDRGPYVNGRILDLSRAAAAQLGMVAGGLSVIQLEVVGDHRPDFVLDAEEGVGQFPSLLMVRTLDEPPSLSL
;
A
#
# COMPACT_ATOMS: atom_id res chain seq x y z
N MET A 1 -79.46 42.12 8.79
CA MET A 1 -79.27 40.68 9.00
C MET A 1 -77.81 40.32 8.66
N ASN A 2 -77.06 39.76 9.60
CA ASN A 2 -75.65 39.90 9.72
C ASN A 2 -74.84 38.81 8.96
N LEU A 3 -74.17 39.27 7.89
CA LEU A 3 -73.08 38.52 7.18
C LEU A 3 -71.70 38.99 7.69
N ARG A 4 -71.30 38.59 8.89
CA ARG A 4 -69.97 38.84 9.42
C ARG A 4 -69.65 37.81 10.51
N THR A 5 -69.35 36.56 10.13
CA THR A 5 -68.65 35.66 11.06
C THR A 5 -68.21 34.36 10.31
N ALA A 6 -67.35 34.46 9.29
CA ALA A 6 -66.77 33.30 8.65
C ALA A 6 -65.44 33.62 7.99
N ALA A 7 -64.55 34.34 8.67
CA ALA A 7 -63.23 34.61 8.12
C ALA A 7 -62.15 34.75 9.24
N MET A 8 -62.04 33.78 10.13
CA MET A 8 -60.87 33.71 11.07
C MET A 8 -60.79 32.32 11.67
N LYS A 9 -60.45 31.33 10.88
CA LYS A 9 -59.96 30.06 11.43
C LYS A 9 -59.21 29.21 10.40
N GLN A 10 -58.19 29.79 9.80
CA GLN A 10 -57.29 29.00 8.94
C GLN A 10 -55.89 29.64 8.93
N SER A 11 -55.18 29.57 10.05
CA SER A 11 -53.78 29.99 10.11
C SER A 11 -52.99 29.40 11.28
N ALA A 12 -53.33 28.20 11.74
CA ALA A 12 -52.61 27.63 12.88
C ALA A 12 -52.04 26.21 12.64
N ASP A 13 -52.12 25.64 11.43
CA ASP A 13 -51.83 24.21 11.26
C ASP A 13 -50.75 23.89 10.21
N GLN A 14 -49.99 24.87 9.75
CA GLN A 14 -48.92 24.61 8.74
C GLN A 14 -47.50 24.55 9.33
N LYS A 15 -47.29 24.85 10.58
CA LYS A 15 -45.95 24.90 11.18
C LYS A 15 -45.31 23.55 11.46
N PRO A 16 -46.02 22.45 11.79
CA PRO A 16 -45.36 21.19 12.09
C PRO A 16 -44.80 20.49 10.83
N PHE A 17 -45.41 20.69 9.67
CA PHE A 17 -44.98 20.02 8.42
C PHE A 17 -43.61 20.50 7.92
N HIS A 18 -43.31 21.79 8.02
CA HIS A 18 -42.03 22.34 7.59
C HIS A 18 -40.88 21.94 8.50
N VAL A 19 -41.14 21.86 9.80
CA VAL A 19 -40.15 21.40 10.77
C VAL A 19 -39.83 19.92 10.58
N LEU A 20 -40.84 19.07 10.31
CA LEU A 20 -40.66 17.66 10.03
C LEU A 20 -39.89 17.43 8.72
N ALA A 21 -40.15 18.21 7.68
CA ALA A 21 -39.45 18.14 6.40
C ALA A 21 -37.97 18.54 6.52
N VAL A 22 -37.64 19.57 7.32
CA VAL A 22 -36.25 20.01 7.56
C VAL A 22 -35.48 18.98 8.38
N VAL A 23 -36.09 18.37 9.39
CA VAL A 23 -35.46 17.31 10.19
C VAL A 23 -35.22 16.06 9.35
N LEU A 24 -36.15 15.70 8.45
CA LEU A 24 -36.00 14.56 7.55
C LEU A 24 -34.89 14.79 6.51
N CYS A 25 -34.73 16.00 5.98
CA CYS A 25 -33.64 16.34 5.06
C CYS A 25 -32.27 16.35 5.72
N LEU A 26 -32.18 16.72 6.99
CA LEU A 26 -30.92 16.69 7.75
C LEU A 26 -30.47 15.27 8.11
N SER A 27 -31.41 14.33 8.21
CA SER A 27 -31.07 12.91 8.49
C SER A 27 -30.60 12.13 7.25
N LEU A 28 -30.90 12.60 6.04
CA LEU A 28 -30.46 11.95 4.79
C LEU A 28 -29.07 12.41 4.29
N GLY A 29 -28.53 13.50 4.86
CA GLY A 29 -27.21 14.03 4.50
C GLY A 29 -26.02 13.42 5.25
N ALA A 30 -26.25 12.51 6.21
CA ALA A 30 -25.19 11.99 7.09
C ALA A 30 -24.49 10.72 6.56
N CYS A 31 -24.76 10.25 5.36
CA CYS A 31 -24.22 9.00 4.83
C CYS A 31 -23.24 9.18 3.67
N SER A 32 -22.25 10.07 3.75
CA SER A 32 -21.22 10.10 2.69
C SER A 32 -19.82 10.48 3.13
N TRP A 33 -19.52 10.42 4.40
CA TRP A 33 -18.10 10.47 4.80
C TRP A 33 -17.69 9.12 5.35
N ILE A 34 -17.57 8.14 4.46
CA ILE A 34 -16.67 7.01 4.74
C ILE A 34 -15.28 7.58 4.42
N PRO A 35 -14.40 7.79 5.41
CA PRO A 35 -13.01 8.05 5.09
C PRO A 35 -12.57 6.84 4.26
N LYS A 36 -12.08 7.07 3.03
CA LYS A 36 -11.28 6.07 2.34
C LYS A 36 -10.17 5.74 3.30
N GLY A 37 -10.29 4.60 3.98
CA GLY A 37 -9.25 4.11 4.85
C GLY A 37 -8.00 4.02 4.00
N GLU A 38 -7.07 4.93 4.23
CA GLU A 38 -5.70 4.66 3.90
C GLU A 38 -5.41 3.38 4.65
N SER A 39 -5.26 2.27 3.90
CA SER A 39 -4.77 1.02 4.45
C SER A 39 -3.38 1.35 4.98
N GLN A 40 -3.29 1.70 6.27
CA GLN A 40 -2.02 1.75 6.96
C GLN A 40 -1.46 0.34 6.81
N LEU A 41 -0.49 0.22 5.92
CA LEU A 41 0.32 -0.98 5.84
C LEU A 41 0.98 -1.16 7.18
N ASP A 42 0.66 -2.25 7.86
CA ASP A 42 1.33 -2.64 9.08
C ASP A 42 2.77 -3.06 8.72
N VAL A 43 3.63 -2.06 8.55
CA VAL A 43 5.06 -2.26 8.36
C VAL A 43 5.58 -3.09 9.55
N GLY A 44 6.24 -4.21 9.24
CA GLY A 44 6.72 -5.13 10.27
C GLY A 44 5.88 -6.41 10.44
N ILE A 45 4.72 -6.55 9.78
CA ILE A 45 4.02 -7.86 9.75
C ILE A 45 4.97 -8.90 9.19
N LYS A 46 5.15 -9.99 9.96
CA LYS A 46 5.94 -11.15 9.57
C LYS A 46 5.04 -12.37 9.47
N GLU A 47 5.10 -13.04 8.34
CA GLU A 47 4.38 -14.29 8.10
C GLU A 47 5.36 -15.37 7.66
N ARG A 48 5.12 -16.62 8.10
CA ARG A 48 5.89 -17.80 7.67
C ARG A 48 4.96 -18.79 6.97
N GLY A 49 5.47 -19.39 5.91
CA GLY A 49 4.71 -20.39 5.16
C GLY A 49 5.48 -20.88 3.95
N VAL A 50 4.76 -21.59 3.09
CA VAL A 50 5.33 -22.11 1.84
C VAL A 50 5.12 -21.11 0.72
N ALA A 51 6.17 -20.82 -0.06
CA ALA A 51 6.10 -20.10 -1.31
C ALA A 51 6.29 -21.04 -2.50
N SER A 52 5.66 -20.70 -3.61
CA SER A 52 5.95 -21.26 -4.94
C SER A 52 6.29 -20.14 -5.93
N TRP A 53 6.38 -20.45 -7.21
CA TRP A 53 6.57 -19.45 -8.25
C TRP A 53 5.76 -19.78 -9.49
N TYR A 54 5.40 -18.74 -10.24
CA TYR A 54 4.61 -18.85 -11.47
C TYR A 54 5.46 -19.36 -12.64
N GLY A 55 4.96 -20.37 -13.34
CA GLY A 55 5.54 -20.85 -14.57
C GLY A 55 5.38 -19.87 -15.75
N ALA A 56 6.08 -20.18 -16.86
CA ALA A 56 6.09 -19.35 -18.07
C ALA A 56 4.68 -19.14 -18.69
N GLN A 57 3.73 -20.06 -18.43
CA GLN A 57 2.35 -19.97 -18.93
C GLN A 57 1.56 -18.76 -18.42
N PHE A 58 2.04 -18.05 -17.38
CA PHE A 58 1.42 -16.85 -16.85
C PHE A 58 2.03 -15.56 -17.44
N HIS A 59 3.19 -15.65 -18.08
CA HIS A 59 3.83 -14.49 -18.70
C HIS A 59 2.93 -13.84 -19.75
N GLY A 60 2.79 -12.52 -19.72
CA GLY A 60 1.92 -11.78 -20.62
C GLY A 60 0.45 -11.74 -20.22
N LYS A 61 0.01 -12.43 -19.14
CA LYS A 61 -1.35 -12.33 -18.62
C LYS A 61 -1.49 -11.16 -17.66
N GLN A 62 -2.71 -10.66 -17.51
CA GLN A 62 -3.01 -9.56 -16.62
C GLN A 62 -3.02 -10.04 -15.16
N ALA A 63 -2.32 -9.32 -14.29
CA ALA A 63 -2.33 -9.51 -12.84
C ALA A 63 -3.50 -8.75 -12.20
N ALA A 64 -3.77 -9.01 -10.91
CA ALA A 64 -4.91 -8.43 -10.21
C ALA A 64 -4.87 -6.90 -10.08
N ASN A 65 -3.70 -6.27 -10.15
CA ASN A 65 -3.57 -4.81 -10.16
C ASN A 65 -3.73 -4.18 -11.56
N GLY A 66 -3.99 -4.98 -12.60
CA GLY A 66 -4.15 -4.55 -13.99
C GLY A 66 -2.86 -4.57 -14.82
N GLU A 67 -1.70 -4.75 -14.23
CA GLU A 67 -0.44 -4.85 -14.95
C GLU A 67 -0.33 -6.17 -15.74
N ILE A 68 0.44 -6.16 -16.81
CA ILE A 68 0.80 -7.39 -17.51
C ILE A 68 1.92 -8.09 -16.74
N PHE A 69 1.68 -9.35 -16.34
CA PHE A 69 2.67 -10.12 -15.59
C PHE A 69 3.94 -10.34 -16.41
N ASN A 70 5.05 -9.91 -15.85
CA ASN A 70 6.39 -10.16 -16.37
C ASN A 70 7.15 -11.08 -15.40
N MET A 71 7.47 -12.30 -15.85
CA MET A 71 8.16 -13.28 -15.04
C MET A 71 9.60 -12.87 -14.65
N GLU A 72 10.18 -11.88 -15.34
CA GLU A 72 11.53 -11.35 -15.06
C GLU A 72 11.50 -10.13 -14.12
N ALA A 73 10.31 -9.62 -13.76
CA ALA A 73 10.16 -8.58 -12.75
C ALA A 73 10.16 -9.18 -11.33
N LEU A 74 10.54 -8.39 -10.32
CA LEU A 74 10.51 -8.81 -8.92
C LEU A 74 9.14 -8.56 -8.31
N THR A 75 8.18 -9.44 -8.61
CA THR A 75 6.79 -9.36 -8.15
C THR A 75 6.32 -10.66 -7.52
N ALA A 76 5.19 -10.58 -6.81
CA ALA A 76 4.57 -11.74 -6.20
C ALA A 76 3.05 -11.56 -6.06
N ALA A 77 2.34 -12.69 -5.88
CA ALA A 77 0.95 -12.74 -5.46
C ALA A 77 0.81 -13.07 -3.99
N HIS A 78 -0.09 -12.34 -3.31
CA HIS A 78 -0.49 -12.61 -1.94
C HIS A 78 -2.00 -12.46 -1.78
N ARG A 79 -2.60 -13.25 -0.85
CA ARG A 79 -4.07 -13.29 -0.73
C ARG A 79 -4.67 -11.99 -0.24
N THR A 80 -4.06 -11.37 0.76
CA THR A 80 -4.66 -10.27 1.55
C THR A 80 -3.83 -9.00 1.60
N LEU A 81 -2.49 -9.05 1.46
CA LEU A 81 -1.67 -7.85 1.48
C LEU A 81 -2.12 -6.86 0.40
N PRO A 82 -2.15 -5.55 0.67
CA PRO A 82 -2.50 -4.54 -0.33
C PRO A 82 -1.66 -4.69 -1.60
N LEU A 83 -2.29 -4.46 -2.76
CA LEU A 83 -1.56 -4.38 -4.03
C LEU A 83 -0.64 -3.15 -3.99
N GLY A 84 0.60 -3.32 -4.45
CA GLY A 84 1.65 -2.30 -4.32
C GLY A 84 2.58 -2.50 -3.13
N SER A 85 2.18 -3.29 -2.12
CA SER A 85 3.04 -3.55 -0.94
C SER A 85 4.39 -4.08 -1.33
N MET A 86 5.44 -3.55 -0.71
CA MET A 86 6.79 -4.10 -0.80
C MET A 86 7.04 -5.06 0.35
N VAL A 87 7.43 -6.28 0.02
CA VAL A 87 7.76 -7.31 1.02
C VAL A 87 9.18 -7.80 0.84
N ARG A 88 9.87 -8.01 1.94
CA ARG A 88 11.12 -8.73 2.01
C ARG A 88 10.81 -10.20 2.24
N VAL A 89 11.27 -11.06 1.35
CA VAL A 89 11.10 -12.51 1.43
C VAL A 89 12.45 -13.16 1.73
N VAL A 90 12.49 -14.02 2.72
CA VAL A 90 13.69 -14.78 3.12
C VAL A 90 13.39 -16.26 2.94
N ASN A 91 14.20 -16.96 2.17
CA ASN A 91 14.17 -18.42 2.08
C ASN A 91 14.86 -19.02 3.32
N LEU A 92 14.10 -19.69 4.17
CA LEU A 92 14.58 -20.21 5.44
C LEU A 92 15.49 -21.44 5.30
N LEU A 93 15.55 -22.06 4.10
CA LEU A 93 16.42 -23.21 3.86
C LEU A 93 17.85 -22.80 3.53
N ASN A 94 18.06 -21.60 2.96
CA ASN A 94 19.40 -21.18 2.50
C ASN A 94 19.78 -19.74 2.88
N GLY A 95 18.89 -19.00 3.59
CA GLY A 95 19.12 -17.64 4.04
C GLY A 95 19.07 -16.56 2.95
N LYS A 96 18.92 -16.91 1.68
CA LYS A 96 18.79 -15.92 0.60
C LYS A 96 17.53 -15.10 0.75
N HIS A 97 17.59 -13.84 0.34
CA HIS A 97 16.43 -12.93 0.43
C HIS A 97 16.30 -12.08 -0.82
N VAL A 98 15.07 -11.60 -1.05
CA VAL A 98 14.71 -10.68 -2.13
C VAL A 98 13.61 -9.73 -1.66
N ARG A 99 13.53 -8.53 -2.26
CA ARG A 99 12.38 -7.64 -2.11
C ARG A 99 11.51 -7.77 -3.35
N VAL A 100 10.21 -7.95 -3.16
CA VAL A 100 9.24 -8.08 -4.25
C VAL A 100 8.04 -7.17 -3.99
N ARG A 101 7.39 -6.73 -5.04
CA ARG A 101 6.15 -5.98 -4.97
C ARG A 101 4.97 -6.93 -5.15
N ILE A 102 3.96 -6.78 -4.31
CA ILE A 102 2.69 -7.52 -4.44
C ILE A 102 1.87 -6.86 -5.55
N ASN A 103 1.66 -7.56 -6.65
CA ASN A 103 0.87 -7.06 -7.78
C ASN A 103 -0.29 -7.99 -8.18
N ASP A 104 -0.38 -9.17 -7.54
CA ASP A 104 -1.39 -10.16 -7.89
C ASP A 104 -2.05 -10.79 -6.65
N ARG A 105 -3.15 -11.52 -6.88
CA ARG A 105 -3.91 -12.25 -5.88
C ARG A 105 -3.70 -13.76 -5.99
N GLY A 106 -3.54 -14.40 -4.85
CA GLY A 106 -3.22 -15.81 -4.67
C GLY A 106 -2.14 -15.96 -3.59
N PRO A 107 -1.63 -17.18 -3.38
CA PRO A 107 -2.08 -18.47 -3.93
C PRO A 107 -3.43 -18.92 -3.36
N TYR A 108 -4.22 -19.62 -4.18
CA TYR A 108 -5.46 -20.28 -3.76
C TYR A 108 -5.27 -21.77 -3.50
N VAL A 109 -4.02 -22.21 -3.38
CA VAL A 109 -3.64 -23.58 -3.00
C VAL A 109 -3.36 -23.63 -1.51
N ASN A 110 -3.96 -24.60 -0.81
CA ASN A 110 -3.79 -24.76 0.63
C ASN A 110 -2.32 -24.92 1.02
N GLY A 111 -1.92 -24.30 2.14
CA GLY A 111 -0.57 -24.34 2.68
C GLY A 111 0.43 -23.38 2.05
N ARG A 112 0.12 -22.75 0.91
CA ARG A 112 0.95 -21.69 0.32
C ARG A 112 0.46 -20.32 0.75
N ILE A 113 1.43 -19.42 0.96
CA ILE A 113 1.16 -18.02 1.33
C ILE A 113 1.60 -17.02 0.26
N LEU A 114 2.54 -17.40 -0.63
CA LEU A 114 3.15 -16.51 -1.61
C LEU A 114 3.46 -17.26 -2.91
N ASP A 115 3.13 -16.64 -4.04
CA ASP A 115 3.57 -17.10 -5.37
C ASP A 115 4.45 -16.03 -6.00
N LEU A 116 5.71 -16.37 -6.25
CA LEU A 116 6.75 -15.46 -6.74
C LEU A 116 6.82 -15.44 -8.26
N SER A 117 7.35 -14.35 -8.82
CA SER A 117 7.86 -14.38 -10.20
C SER A 117 9.07 -15.32 -10.32
N ARG A 118 9.39 -15.74 -11.56
CA ARG A 118 10.57 -16.60 -11.84
C ARG A 118 11.87 -15.90 -11.40
N ALA A 119 12.02 -14.61 -11.69
CA ALA A 119 13.21 -13.84 -11.30
C ALA A 119 13.38 -13.78 -9.76
N ALA A 120 12.30 -13.55 -9.02
CA ALA A 120 12.34 -13.54 -7.56
C ALA A 120 12.70 -14.93 -7.00
N ALA A 121 12.11 -15.99 -7.55
CA ALA A 121 12.42 -17.37 -7.17
C ALA A 121 13.89 -17.75 -7.46
N ALA A 122 14.44 -17.23 -8.56
CA ALA A 122 15.86 -17.44 -8.91
C ALA A 122 16.79 -16.77 -7.89
N GLN A 123 16.50 -15.53 -7.46
CA GLN A 123 17.28 -14.86 -6.41
C GLN A 123 17.22 -15.60 -5.08
N LEU A 124 16.08 -16.20 -4.75
CA LEU A 124 15.91 -17.02 -3.56
C LEU A 124 16.54 -18.43 -3.69
N GLY A 125 17.00 -18.82 -4.89
CA GLY A 125 17.58 -20.13 -5.14
C GLY A 125 16.57 -21.28 -5.01
N MET A 126 15.29 -21.05 -5.37
CA MET A 126 14.21 -22.03 -5.22
C MET A 126 13.59 -22.52 -6.54
N VAL A 127 14.11 -22.09 -7.70
CA VAL A 127 13.55 -22.46 -9.01
C VAL A 127 13.53 -23.97 -9.20
N ALA A 128 14.64 -24.66 -8.92
CA ALA A 128 14.76 -26.11 -9.12
C ALA A 128 13.85 -26.92 -8.19
N GLY A 129 13.66 -26.46 -6.94
CA GLY A 129 12.79 -27.13 -5.96
C GLY A 129 11.30 -26.81 -6.13
N GLY A 130 10.96 -25.73 -6.82
CA GLY A 130 9.58 -25.28 -7.03
C GLY A 130 8.90 -24.68 -5.79
N LEU A 131 9.17 -25.22 -4.63
CA LEU A 131 8.62 -24.82 -3.32
C LEU A 131 9.73 -24.52 -2.33
N SER A 132 9.48 -23.57 -1.41
CA SER A 132 10.38 -23.32 -0.28
C SER A 132 9.63 -22.80 0.92
N VAL A 133 10.13 -23.07 2.11
CA VAL A 133 9.65 -22.43 3.35
C VAL A 133 10.28 -21.04 3.44
N ILE A 134 9.44 -20.03 3.55
CA ILE A 134 9.87 -18.63 3.57
C ILE A 134 9.35 -17.90 4.80
N GLN A 135 10.01 -16.80 5.12
CA GLN A 135 9.47 -15.73 5.94
C GLN A 135 9.30 -14.48 5.07
N LEU A 136 8.13 -13.90 5.06
CA LEU A 136 7.89 -12.58 4.47
C LEU A 136 7.79 -11.52 5.56
N GLU A 137 8.17 -10.30 5.24
CA GLU A 137 8.06 -9.11 6.08
C GLU A 137 7.65 -7.92 5.22
N VAL A 138 6.59 -7.23 5.62
CA VAL A 138 6.15 -6.00 4.94
C VAL A 138 7.13 -4.87 5.29
N VAL A 139 7.78 -4.31 4.28
CA VAL A 139 8.86 -3.31 4.47
C VAL A 139 8.48 -1.91 3.95
N GLY A 140 7.32 -1.75 3.34
CA GLY A 140 6.83 -0.45 2.89
C GLY A 140 5.73 -0.56 1.85
N ASP A 141 5.18 0.59 1.51
CA ASP A 141 4.28 0.80 0.40
C ASP A 141 5.06 1.38 -0.78
N HIS A 142 4.87 0.81 -1.97
CA HIS A 142 5.37 1.42 -3.19
C HIS A 142 4.26 2.31 -3.75
N ARG A 143 4.35 3.63 -3.48
CA ARG A 143 3.54 4.59 -4.22
C ARG A 143 4.07 4.58 -5.67
N PRO A 144 3.23 4.24 -6.66
CA PRO A 144 3.68 4.16 -8.06
C PRO A 144 4.17 5.51 -8.63
N ASP A 145 3.94 6.59 -7.93
CA ASP A 145 4.15 7.96 -8.42
C ASP A 145 5.45 8.60 -7.91
N PHE A 146 6.27 7.89 -7.12
CA PHE A 146 7.61 8.34 -6.79
C PHE A 146 8.62 7.73 -7.76
N VAL A 147 8.56 8.14 -9.02
CA VAL A 147 9.76 8.22 -9.83
C VAL A 147 10.59 9.32 -9.15
N LEU A 148 11.57 8.93 -8.36
CA LEU A 148 12.69 9.81 -8.07
C LEU A 148 13.36 10.01 -9.40
N ASP A 149 12.99 11.08 -10.11
CA ASP A 149 13.82 11.66 -11.13
C ASP A 149 15.14 12.03 -10.45
N ALA A 150 16.09 11.09 -10.52
CA ALA A 150 17.44 11.27 -10.02
C ALA A 150 18.26 12.18 -10.95
N GLU A 151 17.57 13.13 -11.61
CA GLU A 151 18.18 14.18 -12.40
C GLU A 151 17.37 15.47 -12.19
N GLU A 152 17.63 16.17 -11.10
CA GLU A 152 17.67 17.62 -10.98
C GLU A 152 17.66 17.98 -9.49
N GLY A 153 18.84 18.29 -9.00
CA GLY A 153 18.94 18.84 -7.66
C GLY A 153 20.31 18.70 -7.06
N VAL A 154 21.37 19.07 -7.82
CA VAL A 154 22.54 19.64 -7.17
C VAL A 154 22.08 20.96 -6.53
N GLY A 155 21.21 20.84 -5.54
CA GLY A 155 20.83 21.89 -4.61
C GLY A 155 22.04 22.14 -3.72
N GLN A 156 22.65 23.26 -3.96
CA GLN A 156 23.61 23.98 -3.13
C GLN A 156 23.32 23.75 -1.65
N PHE A 157 24.05 22.85 -1.01
CA PHE A 157 24.16 22.86 0.44
C PHE A 157 24.91 24.13 0.82
N PRO A 158 24.37 24.99 1.70
CA PRO A 158 25.11 26.11 2.22
C PRO A 158 26.33 25.57 2.96
N SER A 159 27.50 25.98 2.52
CA SER A 159 28.80 25.74 3.11
C SER A 159 28.86 26.36 4.50
N LEU A 160 28.44 25.64 5.53
CA LEU A 160 28.59 26.02 6.93
C LEU A 160 28.76 24.76 7.77
N LEU A 161 29.94 24.15 7.62
CA LEU A 161 30.63 23.43 8.69
C LEU A 161 32.08 23.24 8.24
N MET A 162 32.79 24.35 8.37
CA MET A 162 34.25 24.39 8.43
C MET A 162 34.66 23.66 9.70
N VAL A 163 34.88 22.33 9.58
CA VAL A 163 35.55 21.60 10.65
C VAL A 163 37.00 22.02 10.64
N ARG A 164 37.33 22.84 11.62
CA ARG A 164 38.67 23.23 12.00
C ARG A 164 39.44 21.96 12.34
N THR A 165 40.36 21.55 11.49
CA THR A 165 41.38 20.56 11.81
C THR A 165 42.30 21.15 12.85
N LEU A 166 42.25 20.55 14.04
CA LEU A 166 43.19 20.83 15.13
C LEU A 166 44.50 20.10 14.87
N ASP A 167 45.53 20.92 14.73
CA ASP A 167 46.91 20.71 15.21
C ASP A 167 47.66 19.44 14.85
N GLU A 168 48.50 19.62 13.89
CA GLU A 168 49.72 18.86 13.64
C GLU A 168 50.68 19.08 14.82
N PRO A 169 51.26 18.03 15.45
CA PRO A 169 52.28 18.20 16.48
C PRO A 169 53.62 18.56 15.88
N PRO A 170 54.45 19.36 16.59
CA PRO A 170 55.69 19.86 16.04
C PRO A 170 56.75 18.75 15.92
N SER A 171 57.40 18.75 14.76
CA SER A 171 58.57 17.91 14.47
C SER A 171 59.75 18.30 15.40
N LEU A 172 60.20 17.36 16.24
CA LEU A 172 61.46 17.43 16.93
C LEU A 172 62.58 17.07 15.98
N SER A 173 63.39 18.05 15.62
CA SER A 173 64.72 17.89 14.99
C SER A 173 65.76 17.63 16.07
N LEU A 174 66.51 16.54 15.91
CA LEU A 174 67.88 16.39 16.34
C LEU A 174 68.71 15.95 15.15
#